data_54207a8aaa1028b3a23bf87be5b345bf
#
_entry.id   54207a8aaa1028b3a23bf87be5b345bf
#
_cell.length_a   1.000
_cell.length_b   1.000
_cell.length_c   1.000
_cell.angle_alpha   90.00
_cell.angle_beta   90.00
_cell.angle_gamma   90.00
#
_symmetry.space_group_name_H-M   'P 1'
#
loop_
_entity.id
_entity.type
_entity.pdbx_description
1 polymer ?
#
loop_
_entity_poly.entity_id
_entity_poly.type
_entity_poly.pdbx_seq_one_letter_code
_entity_poly.pdbx_strand_id
1 'polypeptide(L)'
;MAELVLYRRRFIPDEKILLKDDKVVSVSDDAIVTKWEVLTKRHDFTHGMSCYYIKEGFKVSKFLDDNDNIVYWYCDIIETEKDGNTYTFNDLLADVIIHN
;
A
#
# COMPACT_ATOMS: atom_id res chain seq x y z
N MET A 1 20.97 5.06 7.25
CA MET A 1 19.95 5.28 6.21
C MET A 1 18.75 5.97 6.80
N ALA A 2 18.28 7.02 6.15
CA ALA A 2 17.10 7.71 6.64
C ALA A 2 15.86 6.83 6.49
N GLU A 3 15.02 6.86 7.49
CA GLU A 3 13.80 6.11 7.53
C GLU A 3 12.73 6.79 6.67
N LEU A 4 12.00 6.02 5.88
CA LEU A 4 10.92 6.56 5.07
C LEU A 4 9.67 6.76 5.93
N VAL A 5 8.95 7.83 5.63
CA VAL A 5 7.65 8.12 6.24
C VAL A 5 6.59 8.04 5.15
N LEU A 6 5.63 7.16 5.32
CA LEU A 6 4.60 6.90 4.31
C LEU A 6 3.24 7.30 4.83
N TYR A 7 2.50 8.05 4.01
CA TYR A 7 1.12 8.43 4.28
C TYR A 7 0.21 7.98 3.16
N ARG A 8 -1.02 7.63 3.50
CA ARG A 8 -2.10 7.43 2.55
C ARG A 8 -3.08 8.59 2.72
N ARG A 9 -3.46 9.22 1.62
CA ARG A 9 -4.45 10.30 1.64
C ARG A 9 -5.63 9.93 0.76
N ARG A 10 -6.83 10.17 1.29
CA ARG A 10 -8.08 10.04 0.58
C ARG A 10 -8.79 11.39 0.61
N PHE A 11 -9.44 11.77 -0.51
CA PHE A 11 -10.04 13.08 -0.62
C PHE A 11 -11.52 13.12 -0.23
N ILE A 12 -12.22 11.98 -0.27
CA ILE A 12 -13.65 11.92 0.07
C ILE A 12 -13.87 10.69 0.99
N PRO A 13 -14.06 10.91 2.30
CA PRO A 13 -13.79 12.16 3.03
C PRO A 13 -12.29 12.46 3.06
N ASP A 14 -11.92 13.73 3.24
CA ASP A 14 -10.51 14.12 3.31
C ASP A 14 -9.87 13.52 4.55
N GLU A 15 -8.89 12.65 4.35
CA GLU A 15 -8.24 11.91 5.42
C GLU A 15 -6.82 11.57 5.02
N LYS A 16 -5.88 11.84 5.93
CA LYS A 16 -4.46 11.50 5.74
C LYS A 16 -4.02 10.61 6.89
N ILE A 17 -3.57 9.40 6.56
CA ILE A 17 -3.21 8.39 7.56
C ILE A 17 -1.74 8.04 7.44
N LEU A 18 -1.03 8.02 8.58
CA LEU A 18 0.34 7.52 8.64
C LEU A 18 0.32 5.99 8.54
N LEU A 19 1.07 5.45 7.59
CA LEU A 19 1.18 4.00 7.39
C LEU A 19 2.26 3.42 8.30
N LYS A 20 2.06 3.53 9.60
CA LYS A 20 3.06 3.17 10.61
C LYS A 20 3.30 1.67 10.72
N ASP A 21 2.32 0.87 10.33
CA ASP A 21 2.39 -0.59 10.44
C ASP A 21 2.94 -1.25 9.16
N ASP A 22 3.14 -0.47 8.12
CA ASP A 22 3.75 -0.96 6.88
C ASP A 22 5.27 -0.96 7.04
N LYS A 23 5.89 -2.10 6.79
CA LYS A 23 7.35 -2.23 6.82
C LYS A 23 7.90 -2.13 5.41
N VAL A 24 8.78 -1.18 5.18
CA VAL A 24 9.43 -1.00 3.88
C VAL A 24 10.41 -2.15 3.65
N VAL A 25 10.22 -2.90 2.58
CA VAL A 25 11.06 -4.04 2.20
C VAL A 25 12.10 -3.62 1.18
N SER A 26 11.70 -2.80 0.20
CA SER A 26 12.62 -2.29 -0.80
C SER A 26 12.16 -0.93 -1.31
N VAL A 27 13.13 -0.13 -1.75
CA VAL A 27 12.90 1.22 -2.28
C VAL A 27 13.77 1.40 -3.51
N SER A 28 13.16 1.89 -4.58
CA SER A 28 13.88 2.37 -5.76
C SER A 28 13.23 3.68 -6.22
N ASP A 29 13.80 4.30 -7.24
CA ASP A 29 13.22 5.54 -7.79
C ASP A 29 11.82 5.32 -8.37
N ASP A 30 11.52 4.10 -8.77
CA ASP A 30 10.28 3.76 -9.47
C ASP A 30 9.24 3.09 -8.58
N ALA A 31 9.67 2.44 -7.48
CA ALA A 31 8.75 1.63 -6.70
C ALA A 31 9.17 1.50 -5.24
N ILE A 32 8.18 1.37 -4.37
CA ILE A 32 8.36 1.05 -2.96
C ILE A 32 7.55 -0.20 -2.66
N VAL A 33 8.19 -1.18 -2.02
CA VAL A 33 7.52 -2.43 -1.60
C VAL A 33 7.43 -2.44 -0.09
N THR A 34 6.24 -2.75 0.41
CA THR A 34 5.99 -2.86 1.85
C THR A 34 5.38 -4.20 2.20
N LYS A 35 5.56 -4.60 3.46
CA LYS A 35 4.84 -5.70 4.09
C LYS A 35 3.98 -5.13 5.20
N TRP A 36 2.81 -5.72 5.41
CA TRP A 36 1.91 -5.29 6.46
C TRP A 36 1.13 -6.47 7.03
N GLU A 37 0.68 -6.30 8.26
CA GLU A 37 -0.16 -7.28 8.96
C GLU A 37 -1.38 -6.57 9.51
N VAL A 38 -2.50 -7.28 9.63
CA VAL A 38 -3.68 -6.76 10.29
C VAL A 38 -3.65 -7.19 11.75
N LEU A 39 -3.96 -6.27 12.65
CA LEU A 39 -3.96 -6.54 14.09
C LEU A 39 -5.11 -7.46 14.49
N THR A 40 -6.21 -7.37 13.78
CA THR A 40 -7.38 -8.23 13.99
C THR A 40 -7.70 -8.89 12.68
N LYS A 41 -7.85 -10.22 12.70
CA LYS A 41 -8.19 -10.96 11.48
C LYS A 41 -9.48 -10.39 10.89
N ARG A 42 -9.40 -10.00 9.63
CA ARG A 42 -10.53 -9.43 8.89
C ARG A 42 -10.84 -10.35 7.73
N HIS A 43 -12.06 -10.87 7.72
CA HIS A 43 -12.49 -11.80 6.68
C HIS A 43 -11.55 -13.01 6.63
N ASP A 44 -10.89 -13.19 5.54
CA ASP A 44 -10.07 -14.35 5.23
C ASP A 44 -8.59 -14.02 5.03
N PHE A 45 -8.17 -12.78 5.28
CA PHE A 45 -6.76 -12.42 5.16
C PHE A 45 -6.19 -11.91 6.49
N THR A 46 -4.87 -12.09 6.67
CA THR A 46 -4.17 -11.71 7.89
C THR A 46 -2.99 -10.77 7.63
N HIS A 47 -2.42 -10.82 6.43
CA HIS A 47 -1.24 -10.02 6.08
C HIS A 47 -1.15 -9.86 4.57
N GLY A 48 -0.18 -9.11 4.12
CA GLY A 48 0.03 -8.91 2.70
C GLY A 48 1.27 -8.12 2.37
N MET A 49 1.40 -7.83 1.09
CA MET A 49 2.46 -6.99 0.54
C MET A 49 1.86 -6.02 -0.45
N SER A 50 2.45 -4.83 -0.50
CA SER A 50 2.04 -3.79 -1.45
C SER A 50 3.25 -3.30 -2.23
N CYS A 51 3.06 -3.07 -3.52
CA CYS A 51 4.05 -2.41 -4.36
C CYS A 51 3.45 -1.11 -4.88
N TYR A 52 4.08 0.00 -4.54
CA TYR A 52 3.69 1.33 -4.98
C TYR A 52 4.53 1.71 -6.19
N TYR A 53 3.92 1.69 -7.35
CA TYR A 53 4.59 2.07 -8.61
C TYR A 53 4.44 3.57 -8.79
N ILE A 54 5.49 4.30 -8.38
CA ILE A 54 5.46 5.76 -8.24
C ILE A 54 5.25 6.46 -9.59
N LYS A 55 6.00 6.06 -10.60
CA LYS A 55 5.93 6.70 -11.92
C LYS A 55 4.68 6.30 -12.69
N GLU A 56 4.30 5.05 -12.60
CA GLU A 56 3.14 4.51 -13.34
C GLU A 56 1.82 4.95 -12.72
N GLY A 57 1.83 5.29 -11.42
CA GLY A 57 0.65 5.82 -10.76
C GLY A 57 -0.35 4.78 -10.30
N PHE A 58 0.12 3.62 -9.86
CA PHE A 58 -0.76 2.62 -9.27
C PHE A 58 -0.06 1.84 -8.17
N LYS A 59 -0.86 1.23 -7.32
CA LYS A 59 -0.42 0.37 -6.23
C LYS A 59 -1.04 -1.01 -6.43
N VAL A 60 -0.24 -2.05 -6.31
CA VAL A 60 -0.73 -3.44 -6.36
C VAL A 60 -0.46 -4.08 -5.01
N SER A 61 -1.48 -4.65 -4.41
CA SER A 61 -1.37 -5.36 -3.14
C SER A 61 -1.84 -6.79 -3.29
N LYS A 62 -1.13 -7.72 -2.66
CA LYS A 62 -1.62 -9.09 -2.52
C LYS A 62 -2.01 -9.31 -1.07
N PHE A 63 -3.19 -9.87 -0.88
CA PHE A 63 -3.76 -10.17 0.43
C PHE A 63 -3.63 -11.66 0.67
N LEU A 64 -3.03 -12.03 1.79
CA LEU A 64 -2.65 -13.40 2.10
C LEU A 64 -3.38 -13.91 3.33
N ASP A 65 -3.67 -15.22 3.35
CA ASP A 65 -4.21 -15.89 4.53
C ASP A 65 -3.09 -16.41 5.44
N ASP A 66 -3.45 -17.11 6.49
CA ASP A 66 -2.51 -17.64 7.47
C ASP A 66 -1.48 -18.61 6.87
N ASN A 67 -1.79 -19.21 5.74
CA ASN A 67 -0.94 -20.19 5.05
C ASN A 67 -0.18 -19.58 3.87
N ASP A 68 -0.17 -18.24 3.78
CA ASP A 68 0.45 -17.49 2.68
C ASP A 68 -0.17 -17.76 1.32
N ASN A 69 -1.42 -18.21 1.28
CA ASN A 69 -2.16 -18.32 0.03
C ASN A 69 -2.73 -16.96 -0.35
N ILE A 70 -2.73 -16.66 -1.64
CA ILE A 70 -3.30 -15.41 -2.15
C ILE A 70 -4.82 -15.50 -2.10
N VAL A 71 -5.42 -14.59 -1.31
CA VAL A 71 -6.88 -14.47 -1.23
C VAL A 71 -7.38 -13.64 -2.41
N TYR A 72 -6.78 -12.48 -2.64
CA TYR A 72 -7.07 -11.66 -3.81
C TYR A 72 -5.97 -10.62 -4.00
N TRP A 73 -6.01 -10.00 -5.19
CA TRP A 73 -5.16 -8.86 -5.53
C TRP A 73 -6.00 -7.59 -5.51
N TYR A 74 -5.40 -6.51 -5.08
CA TYR A 74 -6.05 -5.21 -5.02
C TYR A 74 -5.18 -4.19 -5.76
N CYS A 75 -5.75 -3.50 -6.74
CA CYS A 75 -5.04 -2.48 -7.51
C CYS A 75 -5.71 -1.14 -7.31
N ASP A 76 -4.94 -0.15 -6.89
CA ASP A 76 -5.40 1.22 -6.68
C ASP A 76 -4.71 2.16 -7.66
N ILE A 77 -5.44 3.15 -8.17
CA ILE A 77 -4.83 4.26 -8.90
C ILE A 77 -4.43 5.30 -7.87
N ILE A 78 -3.16 5.69 -7.89
CA ILE A 78 -2.61 6.63 -6.92
C ILE A 78 -1.79 7.71 -7.62
N GLU A 79 -1.63 8.84 -6.93
CA GLU A 79 -0.68 9.88 -7.28
C GLU A 79 0.25 10.07 -6.09
N THR A 80 1.54 10.01 -6.32
CA THR A 80 2.53 10.07 -5.25
C THR A 80 3.17 11.44 -5.15
N GLU A 81 3.15 12.03 -3.96
CA GLU A 81 3.88 13.25 -3.64
C GLU A 81 5.06 12.85 -2.75
N LYS A 82 6.23 13.38 -3.08
CA LYS A 82 7.45 13.09 -2.32
C LYS A 82 8.06 14.39 -1.83
N ASP A 83 8.38 14.42 -0.53
CA ASP A 83 9.10 15.54 0.10
C ASP A 83 10.18 14.94 1.00
N GLY A 84 11.43 14.97 0.52
CA GLY A 84 12.52 14.30 1.23
C GLY A 84 12.27 12.81 1.35
N ASN A 85 12.18 12.32 2.58
CA ASN A 85 11.88 10.90 2.87
C ASN A 85 10.42 10.64 3.16
N THR A 86 9.56 11.64 2.95
CA THR A 86 8.12 11.53 3.19
C THR A 86 7.41 11.35 1.86
N TYR A 87 6.65 10.27 1.76
CA TYR A 87 5.82 9.96 0.60
C TYR A 87 4.36 10.03 1.00
N THR A 88 3.56 10.72 0.21
CA THR A 88 2.11 10.74 0.37
C THR A 88 1.48 10.11 -0.86
N PHE A 89 0.76 9.01 -0.65
CA PHE A 89 0.06 8.30 -1.71
C PHE A 89 -1.39 8.74 -1.73
N ASN A 90 -1.74 9.57 -2.71
CA ASN A 90 -3.09 10.07 -2.87
C ASN A 90 -3.94 9.04 -3.60
N ASP A 91 -4.99 8.57 -2.94
CA ASP A 91 -5.92 7.61 -3.52
C ASP A 91 -6.89 8.35 -4.43
N LEU A 92 -6.91 8.01 -5.70
CA LEU A 92 -7.76 8.66 -6.70
C LEU A 92 -9.14 7.99 -6.83
N LEU A 93 -9.49 7.13 -5.88
CA LEU A 93 -10.81 6.50 -5.76
C LEU A 93 -11.19 5.58 -6.92
N ALA A 94 -10.19 5.05 -7.62
CA ALA A 94 -10.40 4.05 -8.67
C ALA A 94 -9.59 2.81 -8.31
N ASP A 95 -10.26 1.68 -8.15
CA ASP A 95 -9.61 0.44 -7.76
C ASP A 95 -10.21 -0.77 -8.47
N VAL A 96 -9.44 -1.87 -8.46
CA VAL A 96 -9.85 -3.15 -9.05
C VAL A 96 -9.44 -4.27 -8.10
N ILE A 97 -10.36 -5.19 -7.85
CA ILE A 97 -10.10 -6.38 -7.03
C ILE A 97 -10.12 -7.59 -7.95
N ILE A 98 -9.06 -8.40 -7.89
CA ILE A 98 -8.93 -9.61 -8.69
C ILE A 98 -8.88 -10.81 -7.76
N HIS A 99 -9.87 -11.69 -7.89
CA HIS A 99 -9.92 -12.94 -7.13
C HIS A 99 -9.30 -14.08 -7.91
N ASN A 100 -8.69 -14.99 -7.19
CA ASN A 100 -8.21 -16.25 -7.78
C ASN A 100 -9.35 -17.23 -7.95
#